data_0fa7554bf993138b4af32c603bf21753
#
_entry.id   0fa7554bf993138b4af32c603bf21753
#
_cell.length_a   1.000
_cell.length_b   1.000
_cell.length_c   1.000
_cell.angle_alpha   90.00
_cell.angle_beta   90.00
_cell.angle_gamma   90.00
#
_symmetry.space_group_name_H-M   'P 1'
#
loop_
_entity.id
_entity.type
_entity.pdbx_description
1 polymer ?
#
loop_
_entity_poly.entity_id
_entity_poly.type
_entity_poly.pdbx_seq_one_letter_code
_entity_poly.pdbx_strand_id
1 'polypeptide(L)'
;MDKTSIDWKGYWIAAPTAFTKAGALDEGAFRAMLQLHLGQGVHGFLVNGSTGEWFSQSDEERRRVAEIAVETVKGKVPVVVGCTTYTAKQTIEFGRHAKGIGASGILSTPPPYAAPTSEEIVAFYKTISDGVDMPLMVYNWARGVVVEIMWQTAVELAKIDHVVAIKDSTTNRSQFLDTLEKVGDRVRIFGGFVNRMGLTVLRGGLGGDGSIDGGGLGAAFAVDFYEAYWRKDFAVATAAADRYAALMSQLIRPDWSGAFGSPQSQIKACMNMLGWPGGHPRAPLLPITDPQKLDSLARILASAGLKPDQKLAAA
;
A
#
# COMPACT_ATOMS: atom_id res chain seq x y z
N MET A 1 11.16 -19.75 3.04
CA MET A 1 11.47 -18.38 3.53
C MET A 1 10.54 -18.03 4.68
N ASP A 2 10.92 -17.08 5.53
CA ASP A 2 10.08 -16.50 6.57
C ASP A 2 10.42 -15.00 6.72
N LYS A 3 9.88 -14.33 7.76
CA LYS A 3 10.12 -12.89 7.98
C LYS A 3 11.59 -12.52 8.19
N THR A 4 12.46 -13.45 8.55
CA THR A 4 13.89 -13.18 8.76
C THR A 4 14.68 -13.11 7.45
N SER A 5 14.09 -13.64 6.37
CA SER A 5 14.66 -13.63 5.03
C SER A 5 14.58 -12.25 4.35
N ILE A 6 13.85 -11.30 4.95
CA ILE A 6 13.58 -9.96 4.38
C ILE A 6 13.64 -8.89 5.47
N ASP A 7 14.02 -7.67 5.11
CA ASP A 7 13.97 -6.49 6.00
C ASP A 7 12.84 -5.53 5.61
N TRP A 8 11.61 -6.06 5.53
CA TRP A 8 10.42 -5.27 5.21
C TRP A 8 9.81 -4.73 6.49
N LYS A 9 9.85 -3.42 6.67
CA LYS A 9 9.33 -2.73 7.86
C LYS A 9 9.02 -1.26 7.57
N GLY A 10 8.37 -0.60 8.51
CA GLY A 10 8.14 0.84 8.50
C GLY A 10 7.02 1.28 7.57
N TYR A 11 7.08 2.49 7.09
CA TYR A 11 6.05 3.10 6.27
C TYR A 11 6.35 2.97 4.78
N TRP A 12 5.43 2.37 4.03
CA TRP A 12 5.52 2.17 2.59
C TRP A 12 4.41 2.90 1.87
N ILE A 13 4.68 3.34 0.65
CA ILE A 13 3.70 3.93 -0.23
C ILE A 13 3.05 2.86 -1.09
N ALA A 14 1.72 2.71 -0.99
CA ALA A 14 0.94 2.13 -2.08
C ALA A 14 0.84 3.20 -3.17
N ALA A 15 1.71 3.09 -4.17
CA ALA A 15 1.93 4.12 -5.16
C ALA A 15 0.73 4.27 -6.11
N PRO A 16 0.12 5.46 -6.26
CA PRO A 16 -0.83 5.72 -7.33
C PRO A 16 -0.10 5.71 -8.68
N THR A 17 -0.70 5.11 -9.70
CA THR A 17 -0.18 5.18 -11.06
C THR A 17 -0.63 6.50 -11.68
N ALA A 18 0.33 7.31 -12.13
CA ALA A 18 0.00 8.58 -12.78
C ALA A 18 -0.48 8.32 -14.21
N PHE A 19 -1.65 8.85 -14.55
CA PHE A 19 -2.16 8.87 -15.93
C PHE A 19 -2.31 10.32 -16.39
N THR A 20 -2.14 10.56 -17.70
CA THR A 20 -2.45 11.83 -18.34
C THR A 20 -3.98 12.06 -18.31
N LYS A 21 -4.41 13.28 -18.62
CA LYS A 21 -5.85 13.60 -18.77
C LYS A 21 -6.52 12.77 -19.88
N ALA A 22 -5.75 12.36 -20.88
CA ALA A 22 -6.22 11.48 -21.98
C ALA A 22 -6.25 9.99 -21.57
N GLY A 23 -5.79 9.65 -20.37
CA GLY A 23 -5.76 8.29 -19.84
C GLY A 23 -4.53 7.46 -20.24
N ALA A 24 -3.51 8.02 -20.86
CA ALA A 24 -2.26 7.31 -21.09
C ALA A 24 -1.42 7.23 -19.80
N LEU A 25 -0.57 6.22 -19.67
CA LEU A 25 0.42 6.15 -18.59
C LEU A 25 1.39 7.35 -18.69
N ASP A 26 1.50 8.12 -17.61
CA ASP A 26 2.46 9.22 -17.50
C ASP A 26 3.71 8.73 -16.75
N GLU A 27 4.65 8.19 -17.51
CA GLU A 27 5.90 7.65 -16.96
C GLU A 27 6.72 8.72 -16.22
N GLY A 28 6.73 9.96 -16.75
CA GLY A 28 7.48 11.08 -16.16
C GLY A 28 6.92 11.44 -14.78
N ALA A 29 5.62 11.65 -14.70
CA ALA A 29 4.94 11.94 -13.44
C ALA A 29 5.07 10.78 -12.44
N PHE A 30 4.98 9.53 -12.91
CA PHE A 30 5.13 8.37 -12.04
C PHE A 30 6.55 8.27 -11.46
N ARG A 31 7.60 8.48 -12.27
CA ARG A 31 9.00 8.56 -11.78
C ARG A 31 9.20 9.69 -10.78
N ALA A 32 8.68 10.86 -11.06
CA ALA A 32 8.79 12.02 -10.18
C ALA A 32 8.10 11.78 -8.83
N MET A 33 6.93 11.12 -8.82
CA MET A 33 6.23 10.73 -7.59
C MET A 33 7.05 9.76 -6.74
N LEU A 34 7.66 8.74 -7.35
CA LEU A 34 8.54 7.80 -6.63
C LEU A 34 9.75 8.53 -6.02
N GLN A 35 10.38 9.44 -6.78
CA GLN A 35 11.51 10.24 -6.31
C GLN A 35 11.13 11.19 -5.17
N LEU A 36 9.95 11.82 -5.25
CA LEU A 36 9.40 12.66 -4.18
C LEU A 36 9.33 11.88 -2.86
N HIS A 37 8.72 10.70 -2.90
CA HIS A 37 8.56 9.90 -1.68
C HIS A 37 9.86 9.27 -1.19
N LEU A 38 10.79 8.90 -2.08
CA LEU A 38 12.16 8.55 -1.67
C LEU A 38 12.82 9.69 -0.90
N GLY A 39 12.65 10.95 -1.37
CA GLY A 39 13.15 12.13 -0.68
C GLY A 39 12.50 12.38 0.69
N GLN A 40 11.30 11.84 0.93
CA GLN A 40 10.61 11.88 2.23
C GLN A 40 11.03 10.75 3.17
N GLY A 41 11.95 9.87 2.76
CA GLY A 41 12.48 8.81 3.61
C GLY A 41 11.56 7.60 3.79
N VAL A 42 10.64 7.34 2.87
CA VAL A 42 9.77 6.15 2.95
C VAL A 42 10.60 4.85 2.90
N HIS A 43 10.10 3.82 3.56
CA HIS A 43 10.83 2.57 3.78
C HIS A 43 10.55 1.51 2.70
N GLY A 44 9.65 1.77 1.74
CA GLY A 44 9.35 0.87 0.64
C GLY A 44 8.21 1.35 -0.24
N PHE A 45 8.01 0.64 -1.35
CA PHE A 45 6.92 0.88 -2.29
C PHE A 45 6.15 -0.40 -2.61
N LEU A 46 4.84 -0.25 -2.69
CA LEU A 46 3.94 -1.21 -3.32
C LEU A 46 3.37 -0.55 -4.58
N VAL A 47 3.71 -1.07 -5.76
CA VAL A 47 3.18 -0.61 -7.05
C VAL A 47 2.14 -1.60 -7.59
N ASN A 48 1.28 -1.18 -8.51
CA ASN A 48 0.19 -2.04 -9.05
C ASN A 48 -0.74 -2.63 -7.98
N GLY A 49 -0.86 -1.96 -6.81
CA GLY A 49 -1.91 -2.29 -5.84
C GLY A 49 -3.23 -1.60 -6.20
N SER A 50 -4.24 -1.69 -5.31
CA SER A 50 -5.54 -1.03 -5.49
C SER A 50 -5.40 0.49 -5.67
N THR A 51 -4.50 1.14 -4.92
CA THR A 51 -4.19 2.56 -5.06
C THR A 51 -3.56 2.87 -6.42
N GLY A 52 -2.79 1.94 -6.97
CA GLY A 52 -2.19 2.04 -8.30
C GLY A 52 -3.15 1.78 -9.45
N GLU A 53 -4.44 1.55 -9.17
CA GLU A 53 -5.48 1.34 -10.19
C GLU A 53 -5.15 0.18 -11.15
N TRP A 54 -4.59 -0.92 -10.64
CA TRP A 54 -4.20 -2.08 -11.46
C TRP A 54 -5.33 -2.59 -12.36
N PHE A 55 -6.57 -2.46 -11.90
CA PHE A 55 -7.79 -2.90 -12.59
C PHE A 55 -8.13 -2.07 -13.84
N SER A 56 -7.49 -0.92 -14.04
CA SER A 56 -7.68 -0.03 -15.18
C SER A 56 -6.50 -0.04 -16.15
N GLN A 57 -5.49 -0.87 -15.91
CA GLN A 57 -4.28 -0.98 -16.69
C GLN A 57 -4.30 -2.19 -17.60
N SER A 58 -3.68 -2.11 -18.79
CA SER A 58 -3.38 -3.29 -19.59
C SER A 58 -2.24 -4.11 -18.94
N ASP A 59 -2.07 -5.33 -19.37
CA ASP A 59 -0.97 -6.20 -18.91
C ASP A 59 0.41 -5.59 -19.19
N GLU A 60 0.56 -4.93 -20.35
CA GLU A 60 1.80 -4.22 -20.74
C GLU A 60 2.04 -3.01 -19.84
N GLU A 61 1.00 -2.22 -19.55
CA GLU A 61 1.12 -1.07 -18.64
C GLU A 61 1.49 -1.53 -17.23
N ARG A 62 0.90 -2.61 -16.72
CA ARG A 62 1.27 -3.16 -15.41
C ARG A 62 2.73 -3.59 -15.35
N ARG A 63 3.24 -4.24 -16.40
CA ARG A 63 4.68 -4.58 -16.50
C ARG A 63 5.53 -3.32 -16.55
N ARG A 64 5.14 -2.35 -17.36
CA ARG A 64 5.89 -1.09 -17.48
C ARG A 64 5.95 -0.28 -16.20
N VAL A 65 4.85 -0.19 -15.46
CA VAL A 65 4.81 0.45 -14.12
C VAL A 65 5.78 -0.24 -13.14
N ALA A 66 5.83 -1.57 -13.14
CA ALA A 66 6.75 -2.32 -12.30
C ALA A 66 8.23 -2.04 -12.69
N GLU A 67 8.55 -2.04 -13.98
CA GLU A 67 9.88 -1.70 -14.50
C GLU A 67 10.31 -0.30 -14.07
N ILE A 68 9.46 0.71 -14.30
CA ILE A 68 9.72 2.10 -13.91
C ILE A 68 10.00 2.21 -12.42
N ALA A 69 9.24 1.49 -11.59
CA ALA A 69 9.45 1.54 -10.15
C ALA A 69 10.82 0.98 -9.75
N VAL A 70 11.18 -0.20 -10.25
CA VAL A 70 12.48 -0.83 -9.96
C VAL A 70 13.63 0.04 -10.50
N GLU A 71 13.53 0.53 -11.75
CA GLU A 71 14.50 1.43 -12.36
C GLU A 71 14.70 2.74 -11.57
N THR A 72 13.63 3.29 -11.01
CA THR A 72 13.67 4.57 -10.30
C THR A 72 14.20 4.44 -8.89
N VAL A 73 13.74 3.41 -8.17
CA VAL A 73 14.10 3.17 -6.77
C VAL A 73 15.54 2.64 -6.64
N LYS A 74 16.01 1.85 -7.62
CA LYS A 74 17.39 1.36 -7.71
C LYS A 74 17.88 0.67 -6.43
N GLY A 75 17.02 -0.14 -5.81
CA GLY A 75 17.37 -0.90 -4.62
C GLY A 75 17.57 -0.07 -3.33
N LYS A 76 17.28 1.24 -3.33
CA LYS A 76 17.39 2.06 -2.11
C LYS A 76 16.43 1.63 -1.01
N VAL A 77 15.25 1.17 -1.40
CA VAL A 77 14.23 0.57 -0.53
C VAL A 77 13.54 -0.58 -1.29
N PRO A 78 12.85 -1.50 -0.61
CA PRO A 78 12.09 -2.56 -1.28
C PRO A 78 11.03 -2.02 -2.22
N VAL A 79 10.86 -2.69 -3.37
CA VAL A 79 9.75 -2.52 -4.31
C VAL A 79 9.01 -3.84 -4.42
N VAL A 80 7.77 -3.87 -3.95
CA VAL A 80 6.86 -5.02 -4.08
C VAL A 80 5.85 -4.71 -5.19
N VAL A 81 5.64 -5.68 -6.08
CA VAL A 81 4.76 -5.54 -7.24
C VAL A 81 3.42 -6.25 -6.99
N GLY A 82 2.33 -5.52 -7.11
CA GLY A 82 0.98 -6.07 -7.07
C GLY A 82 0.68 -6.91 -8.31
N CYS A 83 0.50 -8.20 -8.10
CA CYS A 83 0.24 -9.20 -9.13
C CYS A 83 -1.20 -9.77 -9.06
N THR A 84 -2.10 -9.12 -8.34
CA THR A 84 -3.51 -9.54 -8.24
C THR A 84 -4.14 -9.73 -9.62
N THR A 85 -4.75 -10.89 -9.83
CA THR A 85 -5.53 -11.26 -11.03
C THR A 85 -6.64 -12.22 -10.65
N TYR A 86 -7.39 -12.72 -11.65
CA TYR A 86 -8.46 -13.69 -11.43
C TYR A 86 -7.96 -15.15 -11.37
N THR A 87 -6.72 -15.43 -11.77
CA THR A 87 -6.17 -16.79 -11.83
C THR A 87 -4.75 -16.87 -11.29
N ALA A 88 -4.39 -17.98 -10.67
CA ALA A 88 -3.02 -18.23 -10.22
C ALA A 88 -2.02 -18.18 -11.38
N LYS A 89 -2.40 -18.71 -12.55
CA LYS A 89 -1.54 -18.69 -13.75
C LYS A 89 -1.11 -17.29 -14.14
N GLN A 90 -2.06 -16.37 -14.28
CA GLN A 90 -1.76 -14.98 -14.64
C GLN A 90 -1.00 -14.24 -13.53
N THR A 91 -1.31 -14.52 -12.26
CA THR A 91 -0.54 -14.00 -11.12
C THR A 91 0.92 -14.44 -11.17
N ILE A 92 1.18 -15.71 -11.51
CA ILE A 92 2.52 -16.27 -11.70
C ILE A 92 3.26 -15.60 -12.87
N GLU A 93 2.58 -15.33 -13.97
CA GLU A 93 3.17 -14.63 -15.13
C GLU A 93 3.67 -13.23 -14.75
N PHE A 94 2.86 -12.43 -14.03
CA PHE A 94 3.28 -11.14 -13.49
C PHE A 94 4.39 -11.28 -12.44
N GLY A 95 4.30 -12.29 -11.58
CA GLY A 95 5.33 -12.56 -10.56
C GLY A 95 6.68 -12.91 -11.17
N ARG A 96 6.70 -13.73 -12.22
CA ARG A 96 7.93 -14.06 -12.97
C ARG A 96 8.53 -12.84 -13.66
N HIS A 97 7.69 -11.97 -14.22
CA HIS A 97 8.15 -10.68 -14.74
C HIS A 97 8.76 -9.82 -13.63
N ALA A 98 8.07 -9.66 -12.49
CA ALA A 98 8.58 -8.92 -11.34
C ALA A 98 9.92 -9.46 -10.84
N LYS A 99 10.09 -10.79 -10.77
CA LYS A 99 11.37 -11.45 -10.44
C LYS A 99 12.45 -11.11 -11.46
N GLY A 100 12.12 -11.19 -12.76
CA GLY A 100 13.05 -10.91 -13.86
C GLY A 100 13.59 -9.48 -13.90
N ILE A 101 12.80 -8.50 -13.47
CA ILE A 101 13.23 -7.09 -13.40
C ILE A 101 13.90 -6.72 -12.07
N GLY A 102 14.03 -7.65 -11.12
CA GLY A 102 14.70 -7.41 -9.83
C GLY A 102 13.83 -6.74 -8.77
N ALA A 103 12.50 -6.90 -8.82
CA ALA A 103 11.61 -6.50 -7.72
C ALA A 103 11.94 -7.28 -6.44
N SER A 104 11.68 -6.68 -5.28
CA SER A 104 11.95 -7.29 -3.97
C SER A 104 10.97 -8.40 -3.59
N GLY A 105 9.79 -8.42 -4.19
CA GLY A 105 8.75 -9.40 -3.97
C GLY A 105 7.47 -9.04 -4.71
N ILE A 106 6.46 -9.89 -4.54
CA ILE A 106 5.13 -9.67 -5.10
C ILE A 106 4.06 -9.61 -4.02
N LEU A 107 2.93 -9.02 -4.38
CA LEU A 107 1.72 -9.02 -3.56
C LEU A 107 0.53 -9.52 -4.38
N SER A 108 -0.33 -10.33 -3.77
CA SER A 108 -1.63 -10.68 -4.34
C SER A 108 -2.72 -10.69 -3.28
N THR A 109 -3.95 -10.34 -3.68
CA THR A 109 -5.16 -10.71 -2.94
C THR A 109 -5.60 -12.12 -3.35
N PRO A 110 -6.52 -12.77 -2.65
CA PRO A 110 -7.33 -13.84 -3.25
C PRO A 110 -7.98 -13.34 -4.54
N PRO A 111 -8.38 -14.24 -5.48
CA PRO A 111 -9.01 -13.83 -6.73
C PRO A 111 -10.22 -12.92 -6.48
N PRO A 112 -10.26 -11.69 -7.04
CA PRO A 112 -11.44 -10.82 -6.92
C PRO A 112 -12.68 -11.49 -7.54
N TYR A 113 -13.88 -11.14 -7.03
CA TYR A 113 -15.17 -11.66 -7.52
C TYR A 113 -15.46 -13.13 -7.18
N ALA A 114 -14.49 -14.04 -7.30
CA ALA A 114 -14.64 -15.40 -6.77
C ALA A 114 -14.78 -15.34 -5.23
N ALA A 115 -15.57 -16.24 -4.68
CA ALA A 115 -15.71 -16.39 -3.23
C ALA A 115 -15.05 -17.70 -2.78
N PRO A 116 -13.71 -17.82 -2.84
CA PRO A 116 -13.02 -19.05 -2.51
C PRO A 116 -13.14 -19.36 -1.01
N THR A 117 -13.19 -20.67 -0.69
CA THR A 117 -13.09 -21.14 0.69
C THR A 117 -11.68 -20.92 1.24
N SER A 118 -11.49 -21.12 2.54
CA SER A 118 -10.17 -21.02 3.16
C SER A 118 -9.16 -21.99 2.55
N GLU A 119 -9.57 -23.22 2.26
CA GLU A 119 -8.73 -24.25 1.63
C GLU A 119 -8.33 -23.84 0.21
N GLU A 120 -9.26 -23.26 -0.57
CA GLU A 120 -9.01 -22.78 -1.92
C GLU A 120 -8.08 -21.56 -1.90
N ILE A 121 -8.19 -20.66 -0.91
CA ILE A 121 -7.25 -19.56 -0.70
C ILE A 121 -5.84 -20.10 -0.44
N VAL A 122 -5.69 -21.06 0.45
CA VAL A 122 -4.38 -21.69 0.76
C VAL A 122 -3.80 -22.36 -0.50
N ALA A 123 -4.61 -23.13 -1.24
CA ALA A 123 -4.18 -23.77 -2.48
C ALA A 123 -3.76 -22.75 -3.55
N PHE A 124 -4.49 -21.64 -3.68
CA PHE A 124 -4.16 -20.54 -4.60
C PHE A 124 -2.77 -19.93 -4.29
N TYR A 125 -2.51 -19.57 -3.03
CA TYR A 125 -1.23 -19.00 -2.63
C TYR A 125 -0.08 -20.01 -2.72
N LYS A 126 -0.35 -21.29 -2.41
CA LYS A 126 0.65 -22.36 -2.61
C LYS A 126 1.05 -22.47 -4.08
N THR A 127 0.08 -22.46 -4.98
CA THR A 127 0.34 -22.52 -6.42
C THR A 127 1.17 -21.32 -6.91
N ILE A 128 0.90 -20.11 -6.39
CA ILE A 128 1.68 -18.93 -6.73
C ILE A 128 3.11 -19.06 -6.18
N SER A 129 3.26 -19.44 -4.91
CA SER A 129 4.56 -19.65 -4.27
C SER A 129 5.43 -20.62 -5.06
N ASP A 130 4.88 -21.78 -5.39
CA ASP A 130 5.59 -22.81 -6.17
C ASP A 130 5.96 -22.31 -7.59
N GLY A 131 5.15 -21.41 -8.17
CA GLY A 131 5.31 -20.93 -9.55
C GLY A 131 6.24 -19.73 -9.72
N VAL A 132 6.51 -18.95 -8.66
CA VAL A 132 7.28 -17.70 -8.77
C VAL A 132 8.63 -17.78 -8.06
N ASP A 133 8.72 -18.45 -6.92
CA ASP A 133 9.96 -18.62 -6.13
C ASP A 133 10.61 -17.26 -5.79
N MET A 134 9.87 -16.39 -5.10
CA MET A 134 10.32 -15.10 -4.55
C MET A 134 9.42 -14.66 -3.39
N PRO A 135 9.86 -13.67 -2.56
CA PRO A 135 9.05 -13.17 -1.45
C PRO A 135 7.63 -12.79 -1.86
N LEU A 136 6.64 -13.36 -1.17
CA LEU A 136 5.22 -13.19 -1.44
C LEU A 136 4.54 -12.54 -0.23
N MET A 137 3.88 -11.40 -0.47
CA MET A 137 3.02 -10.71 0.49
C MET A 137 1.55 -11.05 0.18
N VAL A 138 0.90 -11.69 1.12
CA VAL A 138 -0.55 -11.91 1.08
C VAL A 138 -1.27 -10.58 1.35
N TYR A 139 -2.33 -10.28 0.62
CA TYR A 139 -3.12 -9.08 0.86
C TYR A 139 -4.55 -9.44 1.30
N ASN A 140 -4.84 -9.24 2.57
CA ASN A 140 -6.19 -9.29 3.14
C ASN A 140 -6.90 -7.97 2.87
N TRP A 141 -7.79 -7.94 1.87
CA TRP A 141 -8.48 -6.76 1.38
C TRP A 141 -9.98 -7.04 1.16
N ALA A 142 -10.72 -7.28 2.25
CA ALA A 142 -12.14 -7.64 2.18
C ALA A 142 -13.02 -6.63 1.42
N ARG A 143 -12.65 -5.34 1.39
CA ARG A 143 -13.37 -4.33 0.60
C ARG A 143 -13.19 -4.51 -0.92
N GLY A 144 -12.05 -4.98 -1.39
CA GLY A 144 -11.73 -5.12 -2.82
C GLY A 144 -11.91 -6.52 -3.36
N VAL A 145 -12.11 -7.51 -2.48
CA VAL A 145 -12.42 -8.90 -2.80
C VAL A 145 -13.55 -9.37 -1.89
N VAL A 146 -14.35 -10.34 -2.33
CA VAL A 146 -15.56 -10.75 -1.59
C VAL A 146 -15.30 -11.63 -0.37
N VAL A 147 -14.04 -11.91 -0.05
CA VAL A 147 -13.64 -12.73 1.10
C VAL A 147 -12.68 -11.98 2.00
N GLU A 148 -12.76 -12.27 3.30
CA GLU A 148 -11.78 -11.85 4.31
C GLU A 148 -10.92 -13.05 4.70
N ILE A 149 -9.61 -12.85 4.76
CA ILE A 149 -8.68 -13.87 5.26
C ILE A 149 -8.71 -13.82 6.78
N MET A 150 -9.37 -14.80 7.39
CA MET A 150 -9.44 -14.94 8.84
C MET A 150 -8.09 -15.43 9.39
N TRP A 151 -7.81 -15.17 10.68
CA TRP A 151 -6.54 -15.55 11.30
C TRP A 151 -6.24 -17.07 11.18
N GLN A 152 -7.25 -17.93 11.19
CA GLN A 152 -7.05 -19.38 10.97
C GLN A 152 -6.47 -19.67 9.59
N THR A 153 -6.99 -18.99 8.57
CA THR A 153 -6.45 -19.09 7.21
C THR A 153 -5.06 -18.47 7.13
N ALA A 154 -4.81 -17.34 7.81
CA ALA A 154 -3.50 -16.70 7.87
C ALA A 154 -2.43 -17.63 8.48
N VAL A 155 -2.78 -18.45 9.48
CA VAL A 155 -1.88 -19.47 10.04
C VAL A 155 -1.48 -20.51 8.99
N GLU A 156 -2.40 -20.97 8.17
CA GLU A 156 -2.07 -21.93 7.09
C GLU A 156 -1.24 -21.25 5.97
N LEU A 157 -1.57 -20.01 5.62
CA LEU A 157 -0.79 -19.23 4.64
C LEU A 157 0.65 -18.99 5.10
N ALA A 158 0.85 -18.72 6.39
CA ALA A 158 2.18 -18.50 6.95
C ALA A 158 3.08 -19.76 6.92
N LYS A 159 2.54 -20.96 6.67
CA LYS A 159 3.31 -22.20 6.49
C LYS A 159 3.82 -22.39 5.06
N ILE A 160 3.28 -21.64 4.09
CA ILE A 160 3.66 -21.76 2.69
C ILE A 160 5.03 -21.12 2.48
N ASP A 161 5.91 -21.80 1.76
CA ASP A 161 7.20 -21.24 1.36
C ASP A 161 7.01 -19.92 0.61
N HIS A 162 7.94 -18.98 0.79
CA HIS A 162 7.91 -17.63 0.20
C HIS A 162 6.80 -16.69 0.73
N VAL A 163 5.78 -17.16 1.46
CA VAL A 163 4.88 -16.25 2.17
C VAL A 163 5.63 -15.66 3.37
N VAL A 164 6.12 -14.43 3.20
CA VAL A 164 6.98 -13.74 4.17
C VAL A 164 6.30 -12.54 4.83
N ALA A 165 5.16 -12.10 4.27
CA ALA A 165 4.42 -10.96 4.78
C ALA A 165 2.92 -11.07 4.53
N ILE A 166 2.14 -10.38 5.37
CA ILE A 166 0.71 -10.14 5.18
C ILE A 166 0.47 -8.62 5.27
N LYS A 167 -0.13 -8.03 4.24
CA LYS A 167 -0.76 -6.73 4.32
C LYS A 167 -2.20 -6.94 4.75
N ASP A 168 -2.54 -6.51 5.96
CA ASP A 168 -3.87 -6.68 6.52
C ASP A 168 -4.62 -5.35 6.57
N SER A 169 -5.67 -5.22 5.75
CA SER A 169 -6.58 -4.08 5.69
C SER A 169 -7.98 -4.45 6.17
N THR A 170 -8.09 -5.42 7.08
CA THR A 170 -9.35 -5.73 7.75
C THR A 170 -9.86 -4.53 8.55
N THR A 171 -11.19 -4.38 8.61
CA THR A 171 -11.85 -3.44 9.51
C THR A 171 -12.21 -4.07 10.85
N ASN A 172 -12.05 -5.38 10.97
CA ASN A 172 -12.29 -6.14 12.20
C ASN A 172 -11.03 -6.13 13.08
N ARG A 173 -11.05 -5.29 14.11
CA ARG A 173 -9.88 -5.09 14.99
C ARG A 173 -9.51 -6.35 15.77
N SER A 174 -10.49 -7.14 16.24
CA SER A 174 -10.21 -8.39 16.95
C SER A 174 -9.50 -9.37 16.03
N GLN A 175 -10.02 -9.56 14.81
CA GLN A 175 -9.41 -10.39 13.79
C GLN A 175 -7.96 -9.95 13.47
N PHE A 176 -7.72 -8.63 13.42
CA PHE A 176 -6.37 -8.11 13.19
C PHE A 176 -5.41 -8.46 14.35
N LEU A 177 -5.86 -8.31 15.60
CA LEU A 177 -5.05 -8.66 16.78
C LEU A 177 -4.78 -10.16 16.85
N ASP A 178 -5.79 -11.00 16.55
CA ASP A 178 -5.61 -12.45 16.46
C ASP A 178 -4.58 -12.82 15.37
N THR A 179 -4.62 -12.17 14.20
CA THR A 179 -3.63 -12.38 13.15
C THR A 179 -2.22 -12.01 13.62
N LEU A 180 -2.05 -10.86 14.29
CA LEU A 180 -0.75 -10.46 14.85
C LEU A 180 -0.22 -11.49 15.84
N GLU A 181 -1.05 -11.93 16.78
CA GLU A 181 -0.66 -12.89 17.81
C GLU A 181 -0.29 -14.26 17.23
N LYS A 182 -1.03 -14.73 16.22
CA LYS A 182 -0.89 -16.11 15.71
C LYS A 182 0.19 -16.27 14.65
N VAL A 183 0.53 -15.21 13.90
CA VAL A 183 1.49 -15.33 12.79
C VAL A 183 2.58 -14.25 12.76
N GLY A 184 2.53 -13.26 13.65
CA GLY A 184 3.49 -12.13 13.65
C GLY A 184 4.93 -12.53 14.02
N ASP A 185 5.15 -13.72 14.57
CA ASP A 185 6.48 -14.29 14.78
C ASP A 185 7.08 -14.90 13.51
N ARG A 186 6.25 -15.32 12.54
CA ARG A 186 6.65 -16.02 11.32
C ARG A 186 6.67 -15.13 10.08
N VAL A 187 5.71 -14.23 9.91
CA VAL A 187 5.60 -13.33 8.76
C VAL A 187 5.58 -11.87 9.18
N ARG A 188 5.99 -10.96 8.29
CA ARG A 188 5.87 -9.52 8.50
C ARG A 188 4.41 -9.10 8.38
N ILE A 189 3.93 -8.30 9.33
CA ILE A 189 2.54 -7.80 9.29
C ILE A 189 2.53 -6.30 9.02
N PHE A 190 1.89 -5.92 7.90
CA PHE A 190 1.63 -4.54 7.55
C PHE A 190 0.16 -4.21 7.76
N GLY A 191 -0.11 -3.24 8.63
CA GLY A 191 -1.46 -2.84 9.02
C GLY A 191 -1.56 -1.38 9.40
N GLY A 192 -2.70 -0.98 9.96
CA GLY A 192 -2.98 0.40 10.35
C GLY A 192 -2.33 0.82 11.68
N PHE A 193 -1.00 0.85 11.75
CA PHE A 193 -0.29 1.14 13.01
C PHE A 193 -0.04 2.62 13.29
N VAL A 194 -0.13 3.53 12.30
CA VAL A 194 0.21 4.95 12.50
C VAL A 194 -0.91 5.69 13.20
N ASN A 195 -1.15 5.33 14.46
CA ASN A 195 -2.09 5.93 15.40
C ASN A 195 -1.75 5.49 16.83
N ARG A 196 -2.40 6.08 17.85
CA ARG A 196 -2.11 5.78 19.26
C ARG A 196 -2.33 4.31 19.64
N MET A 197 -3.38 3.67 19.10
CA MET A 197 -3.64 2.25 19.36
C MET A 197 -2.54 1.38 18.73
N GLY A 198 -2.18 1.65 17.48
CA GLY A 198 -1.08 0.95 16.81
C GLY A 198 0.24 1.09 17.56
N LEU A 199 0.56 2.29 18.05
CA LEU A 199 1.74 2.49 18.91
C LEU A 199 1.69 1.64 20.19
N THR A 200 0.51 1.51 20.80
CA THR A 200 0.32 0.65 21.98
C THR A 200 0.57 -0.82 21.64
N VAL A 201 0.04 -1.30 20.52
CA VAL A 201 0.24 -2.68 20.04
C VAL A 201 1.73 -2.95 19.78
N LEU A 202 2.40 -2.06 19.06
CA LEU A 202 3.83 -2.18 18.75
C LEU A 202 4.69 -2.19 20.03
N ARG A 203 4.38 -1.32 20.99
CA ARG A 203 5.09 -1.28 22.29
C ARG A 203 4.82 -2.50 23.16
N GLY A 204 3.63 -3.07 23.05
CA GLY A 204 3.22 -4.28 23.79
C GLY A 204 3.87 -5.56 23.25
N GLY A 205 4.57 -5.49 22.11
CA GLY A 205 5.27 -6.64 21.54
C GLY A 205 4.36 -7.70 20.92
N LEU A 206 3.10 -7.36 20.61
CA LEU A 206 2.16 -8.26 19.92
C LEU A 206 2.58 -8.56 18.47
N GLY A 207 3.54 -7.84 17.94
CA GLY A 207 3.96 -7.92 16.54
C GLY A 207 3.60 -6.64 15.78
N GLY A 208 3.78 -6.69 14.47
CA GLY A 208 3.59 -5.55 13.57
C GLY A 208 4.92 -5.00 13.08
N ASP A 209 5.03 -4.86 11.78
CA ASP A 209 6.29 -4.48 11.14
C ASP A 209 6.19 -3.15 10.39
N GLY A 210 5.01 -2.84 9.82
CA GLY A 210 4.87 -1.61 9.04
C GLY A 210 3.44 -1.26 8.65
N SER A 211 3.31 -0.16 7.93
CA SER A 211 2.06 0.29 7.30
C SER A 211 2.27 0.53 5.81
N ILE A 212 1.28 0.19 4.99
CA ILE A 212 1.27 0.47 3.54
C ILE A 212 0.01 1.25 3.21
N ASP A 213 0.15 2.54 2.94
CA ASP A 213 -0.99 3.43 2.73
C ASP A 213 -0.94 4.12 1.37
N GLY A 214 -2.12 4.54 0.89
CA GLY A 214 -2.28 5.11 -0.45
C GLY A 214 -1.73 6.53 -0.57
N GLY A 215 -0.91 6.77 -1.58
CA GLY A 215 -0.56 8.08 -2.10
C GLY A 215 0.39 8.95 -1.27
N GLY A 216 0.73 8.53 -0.07
CA GLY A 216 1.77 9.19 0.72
C GLY A 216 1.48 10.60 1.24
N LEU A 217 0.21 11.04 1.29
CA LEU A 217 -0.15 12.37 1.79
C LEU A 217 0.36 12.61 3.22
N GLY A 218 0.35 11.58 4.06
CA GLY A 218 0.88 11.61 5.43
C GLY A 218 2.29 11.03 5.57
N ALA A 219 3.03 10.85 4.48
CA ALA A 219 4.32 10.14 4.50
C ALA A 219 5.31 10.68 5.53
N ALA A 220 5.51 12.00 5.60
CA ALA A 220 6.43 12.60 6.55
C ALA A 220 6.06 12.24 8.00
N PHE A 221 4.79 12.29 8.37
CA PHE A 221 4.33 11.94 9.72
C PHE A 221 4.52 10.45 10.02
N ALA A 222 4.22 9.59 9.03
CA ALA A 222 4.34 8.15 9.20
C ALA A 222 5.80 7.68 9.23
N VAL A 223 6.69 8.31 8.50
CA VAL A 223 8.14 8.10 8.58
C VAL A 223 8.64 8.51 9.97
N ASP A 224 8.31 9.73 10.42
CA ASP A 224 8.66 10.22 11.77
C ASP A 224 8.17 9.27 12.87
N PHE A 225 6.96 8.71 12.70
CA PHE A 225 6.39 7.74 13.64
C PHE A 225 7.27 6.49 13.78
N TYR A 226 7.63 5.84 12.68
CA TYR A 226 8.43 4.61 12.73
C TYR A 226 9.86 4.88 13.18
N GLU A 227 10.47 5.93 12.69
CA GLU A 227 11.81 6.33 13.08
C GLU A 227 11.91 6.65 14.60
N ALA A 228 10.92 7.38 15.13
CA ALA A 228 10.84 7.65 16.55
C ALA A 228 10.55 6.39 17.38
N TYR A 229 9.65 5.52 16.88
CA TYR A 229 9.36 4.24 17.51
C TYR A 229 10.62 3.36 17.65
N TRP A 230 11.43 3.25 16.61
CA TRP A 230 12.65 2.44 16.63
C TRP A 230 13.71 3.05 17.58
N ARG A 231 13.78 4.36 17.70
CA ARG A 231 14.64 5.03 18.68
C ARG A 231 14.07 5.01 20.09
N LYS A 232 12.86 4.47 20.29
CA LYS A 232 12.10 4.46 21.55
C LYS A 232 11.71 5.87 22.06
N ASP A 233 11.66 6.85 21.16
CA ASP A 233 11.13 8.18 21.44
C ASP A 233 9.60 8.17 21.25
N PHE A 234 8.93 7.67 22.28
CA PHE A 234 7.49 7.48 22.22
C PHE A 234 6.69 8.80 22.30
N ALA A 235 7.29 9.87 22.76
CA ALA A 235 6.65 11.19 22.75
C ALA A 235 6.55 11.71 21.31
N VAL A 236 7.65 11.68 20.57
CA VAL A 236 7.67 12.05 19.14
C VAL A 236 6.81 11.10 18.32
N ALA A 237 6.89 9.77 18.54
CA ALA A 237 6.03 8.81 17.86
C ALA A 237 4.54 9.09 18.08
N THR A 238 4.12 9.44 19.32
CA THR A 238 2.74 9.79 19.62
C THR A 238 2.31 11.06 18.87
N ALA A 239 3.11 12.11 18.88
CA ALA A 239 2.80 13.35 18.16
C ALA A 239 2.68 13.13 16.66
N ALA A 240 3.56 12.33 16.07
CA ALA A 240 3.52 11.94 14.66
C ALA A 240 2.26 11.13 14.33
N ALA A 241 1.90 10.15 15.19
CA ALA A 241 0.67 9.36 15.06
C ALA A 241 -0.59 10.24 15.10
N ASP A 242 -0.64 11.22 16.02
CA ASP A 242 -1.78 12.13 16.14
C ASP A 242 -1.95 12.99 14.88
N ARG A 243 -0.85 13.54 14.35
CA ARG A 243 -0.88 14.33 13.10
C ARG A 243 -1.34 13.49 11.91
N TYR A 244 -0.81 12.27 11.78
CA TYR A 244 -1.22 11.35 10.73
C TYR A 244 -2.71 10.99 10.85
N ALA A 245 -3.16 10.59 12.04
CA ALA A 245 -4.55 10.22 12.28
C ALA A 245 -5.52 11.39 12.04
N ALA A 246 -5.14 12.63 12.46
CA ALA A 246 -5.93 13.83 12.23
C ALA A 246 -6.14 14.13 10.73
N LEU A 247 -5.11 13.91 9.89
CA LEU A 247 -5.22 14.03 8.44
C LEU A 247 -6.07 12.90 7.86
N MET A 248 -5.71 11.64 8.13
CA MET A 248 -6.31 10.50 7.45
C MET A 248 -7.77 10.27 7.83
N SER A 249 -8.18 10.56 9.07
CA SER A 249 -9.58 10.42 9.51
C SER A 249 -10.56 11.36 8.78
N GLN A 250 -10.07 12.46 8.23
CA GLN A 250 -10.88 13.38 7.42
C GLN A 250 -10.98 12.95 5.95
N LEU A 251 -10.03 12.15 5.48
CA LEU A 251 -9.92 11.70 4.09
C LEU A 251 -10.52 10.30 3.88
N ILE A 252 -10.28 9.39 4.80
CA ILE A 252 -10.62 7.97 4.66
C ILE A 252 -11.61 7.57 5.77
N ARG A 253 -12.72 6.97 5.36
CA ARG A 253 -13.71 6.41 6.30
C ARG A 253 -13.25 5.09 6.89
N PRO A 254 -13.85 4.63 8.00
CA PRO A 254 -13.47 3.37 8.65
C PRO A 254 -13.56 2.12 7.74
N ASP A 255 -14.39 2.16 6.72
CA ASP A 255 -14.56 1.11 5.71
C ASP A 255 -13.58 1.23 4.54
N TRP A 256 -12.56 2.07 4.66
CA TRP A 256 -11.57 2.41 3.63
C TRP A 256 -12.15 3.13 2.40
N SER A 257 -13.39 3.63 2.44
CA SER A 257 -13.90 4.51 1.38
C SER A 257 -13.34 5.92 1.53
N GLY A 258 -13.24 6.63 0.43
CA GLY A 258 -12.88 8.05 0.45
C GLY A 258 -14.05 8.93 0.91
N ALA A 259 -13.76 10.00 1.64
CA ALA A 259 -14.78 10.91 2.15
C ALA A 259 -15.41 11.78 1.04
N PHE A 260 -14.67 12.05 -0.04
CA PHE A 260 -15.08 12.99 -1.10
C PHE A 260 -15.23 12.34 -2.48
N GLY A 261 -14.83 11.08 -2.63
CA GLY A 261 -14.87 10.31 -3.88
C GLY A 261 -14.21 8.96 -3.69
N SER A 262 -13.82 8.28 -4.77
CA SER A 262 -12.97 7.09 -4.62
C SER A 262 -11.64 7.47 -3.94
N PRO A 263 -11.05 6.61 -3.11
CA PRO A 263 -9.77 6.91 -2.46
C PRO A 263 -8.69 7.35 -3.46
N GLN A 264 -8.60 6.69 -4.61
CA GLN A 264 -7.62 6.99 -5.65
C GLN A 264 -7.82 8.39 -6.24
N SER A 265 -9.08 8.73 -6.61
CA SER A 265 -9.41 10.07 -7.16
C SER A 265 -9.11 11.18 -6.15
N GLN A 266 -9.45 10.93 -4.89
CA GLN A 266 -9.21 11.87 -3.79
C GLN A 266 -7.71 12.08 -3.52
N ILE A 267 -6.94 11.00 -3.47
CA ILE A 267 -5.49 11.04 -3.29
C ILE A 267 -4.84 11.85 -4.42
N LYS A 268 -5.18 11.57 -5.68
CA LYS A 268 -4.66 12.30 -6.83
C LYS A 268 -5.05 13.78 -6.82
N ALA A 269 -6.29 14.10 -6.45
CA ALA A 269 -6.71 15.48 -6.29
C ALA A 269 -5.89 16.21 -5.22
N CYS A 270 -5.67 15.60 -4.06
CA CYS A 270 -4.83 16.15 -3.00
C CYS A 270 -3.37 16.33 -3.45
N MET A 271 -2.79 15.32 -4.12
CA MET A 271 -1.42 15.40 -4.64
C MET A 271 -1.27 16.57 -5.63
N ASN A 272 -2.21 16.70 -6.57
CA ASN A 272 -2.19 17.80 -7.55
C ASN A 272 -2.34 19.19 -6.88
N MET A 273 -3.17 19.31 -5.84
CA MET A 273 -3.26 20.55 -5.04
C MET A 273 -1.94 20.91 -4.34
N LEU A 274 -1.16 19.91 -3.96
CA LEU A 274 0.16 20.10 -3.34
C LEU A 274 1.26 20.36 -4.39
N GLY A 275 0.94 20.34 -5.69
CA GLY A 275 1.93 20.38 -6.77
C GLY A 275 2.70 19.06 -6.93
N TRP A 276 2.24 17.99 -6.31
CA TRP A 276 2.86 16.68 -6.44
C TRP A 276 2.36 15.97 -7.71
N PRO A 277 3.17 15.10 -8.34
CA PRO A 277 2.81 14.45 -9.60
C PRO A 277 1.81 13.30 -9.42
N GLY A 278 0.57 13.63 -9.03
CA GLY A 278 -0.53 12.68 -8.78
C GLY A 278 -1.15 12.12 -10.07
N GLY A 279 -1.08 12.87 -11.16
CA GLY A 279 -1.76 12.52 -12.41
C GLY A 279 -3.28 12.56 -12.32
N HIS A 280 -3.96 11.89 -13.25
CA HIS A 280 -5.41 11.78 -13.29
C HIS A 280 -5.87 10.35 -12.98
N PRO A 281 -7.07 10.14 -12.39
CA PRO A 281 -7.67 8.81 -12.29
C PRO A 281 -8.10 8.34 -13.70
N ARG A 282 -8.14 7.02 -13.88
CA ARG A 282 -8.63 6.39 -15.12
C ARG A 282 -9.98 5.74 -14.88
N ALA A 283 -10.85 5.72 -15.90
CA ALA A 283 -12.11 4.99 -15.82
C ALA A 283 -11.93 3.55 -15.29
N PRO A 284 -12.84 3.04 -14.46
CA PRO A 284 -14.16 3.61 -14.12
C PRO A 284 -14.15 4.73 -13.08
N LEU A 285 -12.99 5.12 -12.55
CA LEU A 285 -12.88 6.19 -11.57
C LEU A 285 -13.01 7.55 -12.25
N LEU A 286 -13.65 8.49 -11.56
CA LEU A 286 -13.86 9.85 -12.03
C LEU A 286 -13.00 10.83 -11.24
N PRO A 287 -12.48 11.90 -11.86
CA PRO A 287 -11.83 12.99 -11.15
C PRO A 287 -12.84 13.72 -10.24
N ILE A 288 -12.34 14.27 -9.14
CA ILE A 288 -13.16 15.17 -8.30
C ILE A 288 -13.16 16.53 -8.97
N THR A 289 -14.35 16.97 -9.40
CA THR A 289 -14.55 18.26 -10.09
C THR A 289 -15.48 19.21 -9.33
N ASP A 290 -16.17 18.75 -8.30
CA ASP A 290 -17.05 19.55 -7.46
C ASP A 290 -16.22 20.58 -6.66
N PRO A 291 -16.46 21.91 -6.86
CA PRO A 291 -15.70 22.96 -6.19
C PRO A 291 -15.78 22.88 -4.65
N GLN A 292 -16.94 22.49 -4.09
CA GLN A 292 -17.10 22.39 -2.63
C GLN A 292 -16.25 21.26 -2.03
N LYS A 293 -16.16 20.15 -2.77
CA LYS A 293 -15.29 19.04 -2.36
C LYS A 293 -13.81 19.42 -2.47
N LEU A 294 -13.43 20.12 -3.55
CA LEU A 294 -12.06 20.59 -3.74
C LEU A 294 -11.66 21.59 -2.64
N ASP A 295 -12.52 22.55 -2.30
CA ASP A 295 -12.30 23.48 -1.19
C ASP A 295 -12.16 22.75 0.15
N SER A 296 -12.95 21.71 0.38
CA SER A 296 -12.86 20.92 1.61
C SER A 296 -11.55 20.17 1.70
N LEU A 297 -11.09 19.55 0.61
CA LEU A 297 -9.77 18.91 0.53
C LEU A 297 -8.64 19.91 0.77
N ALA A 298 -8.69 21.09 0.16
CA ALA A 298 -7.68 22.13 0.36
C ALA A 298 -7.59 22.58 1.83
N ARG A 299 -8.74 22.75 2.49
CA ARG A 299 -8.78 23.09 3.94
C ARG A 299 -8.21 21.97 4.81
N ILE A 300 -8.48 20.71 4.50
CA ILE A 300 -7.94 19.56 5.22
C ILE A 300 -6.41 19.52 5.08
N LEU A 301 -5.89 19.68 3.88
CA LEU A 301 -4.44 19.72 3.63
C LEU A 301 -3.78 20.88 4.39
N ALA A 302 -4.37 22.07 4.32
CA ALA A 302 -3.86 23.26 5.03
C ALA A 302 -3.88 23.05 6.55
N SER A 303 -4.94 22.46 7.11
CA SER A 303 -5.04 22.17 8.56
C SER A 303 -3.99 21.17 9.04
N ALA A 304 -3.56 20.26 8.18
CA ALA A 304 -2.46 19.32 8.44
C ALA A 304 -1.07 19.96 8.25
N GLY A 305 -1.00 21.24 7.84
CA GLY A 305 0.24 21.94 7.55
C GLY A 305 0.88 21.55 6.21
N LEU A 306 0.13 20.85 5.34
CA LEU A 306 0.57 20.51 3.99
C LEU A 306 0.32 21.70 3.06
N LYS A 307 1.38 22.22 2.49
CA LYS A 307 1.33 23.39 1.59
C LYS A 307 1.79 23.00 0.19
N PRO A 308 1.26 23.65 -0.86
CA PRO A 308 1.75 23.46 -2.21
C PRO A 308 3.27 23.67 -2.29
N ASP A 309 3.97 22.75 -2.93
CA ASP A 309 5.38 22.94 -3.26
C ASP A 309 5.46 23.81 -4.51
N GLN A 310 5.85 25.08 -4.32
CA GLN A 310 5.94 26.06 -5.41
C GLN A 310 6.94 25.65 -6.51
N LYS A 311 7.93 24.79 -6.20
CA LYS A 311 8.89 24.29 -7.19
C LYS A 311 8.31 23.19 -8.07
N LEU A 312 7.42 22.38 -7.53
CA LEU A 312 6.75 21.31 -8.28
C LEU A 312 5.50 21.80 -9.03
N ALA A 313 4.87 22.87 -8.56
CA ALA A 313 3.71 23.50 -9.22
C ALA A 313 4.07 24.26 -10.51
N ALA A 314 5.34 24.56 -10.72
CA ALA A 314 5.85 25.32 -11.88
C ALA A 314 6.47 24.44 -12.99
N ALA A 315 6.50 23.12 -12.80
CA ALA A 315 7.03 22.14 -13.76
C ALA A 315 5.88 21.35 -14.41
#